data_70c2544540165120dd3086f474cf2e10
#
_entry.id   70c2544540165120dd3086f474cf2e10
#
_cell.length_a   1.000
_cell.length_b   1.000
_cell.length_c   1.000
_cell.angle_alpha   90.00
_cell.angle_beta   90.00
_cell.angle_gamma   90.00
#
_symmetry.space_group_name_H-M   'P 1'
#
loop_
_entity.id
_entity.type
_entity.pdbx_description
1 polymer ?
#
loop_
_entity_poly.entity_id
_entity_poly.type
_entity_poly.pdbx_seq_one_letter_code
_entity_poly.pdbx_strand_id
1 'polypeptide(L)'
;MRNGTGIVWVRARAGRRLDRAAALIRTRPLTAFLTWFFTVGQVIAFTPAISSAAFQRTLAARPFIIASTFIGLLLPAGVITAAMERPEGLRRLSAAVLRYRIPARWYLLPVVGIPATTLALHVLTVGLPRHGSPSALAAAVGIGLVGQLIVVLLTVNLWEEVAWTGFVQSLLQRRGIHP
;
A
#
# COMPACT_ATOMS: atom_id res chain seq x y z
N MET A 1 -42.03 22.35 -23.49
CA MET A 1 -40.64 22.82 -23.50
C MET A 1 -40.20 23.14 -22.06
N ARG A 2 -39.69 22.18 -21.35
CA ARG A 2 -39.10 22.33 -20.00
C ARG A 2 -38.02 21.24 -19.85
N ASN A 3 -36.78 21.61 -19.54
CA ASN A 3 -35.77 20.81 -18.80
C ASN A 3 -34.31 21.06 -19.25
N GLY A 4 -33.97 22.24 -19.81
CA GLY A 4 -32.55 22.54 -20.09
C GLY A 4 -31.73 23.14 -18.93
N THR A 5 -32.40 23.76 -17.95
CA THR A 5 -31.72 24.56 -16.90
C THR A 5 -31.12 23.72 -15.78
N GLY A 6 -31.70 22.57 -15.40
CA GLY A 6 -31.23 21.73 -14.32
C GLY A 6 -29.86 21.10 -14.55
N ILE A 7 -29.59 20.66 -15.79
CA ILE A 7 -28.34 19.96 -16.17
C ILE A 7 -27.14 20.93 -16.14
N VAL A 8 -27.33 22.18 -16.54
CA VAL A 8 -26.26 23.20 -16.55
C VAL A 8 -25.78 23.52 -15.13
N TRP A 9 -26.70 23.66 -14.17
CA TRP A 9 -26.36 23.96 -12.78
C TRP A 9 -25.64 22.82 -12.07
N VAL A 10 -25.98 21.56 -12.36
CA VAL A 10 -25.29 20.39 -11.82
C VAL A 10 -23.85 20.32 -12.34
N ARG A 11 -23.64 20.53 -13.63
CA ARG A 11 -22.28 20.56 -14.22
C ARG A 11 -21.42 21.69 -13.68
N ALA A 12 -21.98 22.89 -13.50
CA ALA A 12 -21.24 24.02 -12.96
C ALA A 12 -20.83 23.84 -11.47
N ARG A 13 -21.68 23.17 -10.66
CA ARG A 13 -21.34 22.83 -9.27
C ARG A 13 -20.29 21.72 -9.18
N ALA A 14 -20.39 20.71 -10.04
CA ALA A 14 -19.40 19.62 -10.11
C ALA A 14 -18.02 20.17 -10.52
N GLY A 15 -17.95 21.04 -11.53
CA GLY A 15 -16.70 21.69 -11.96
C GLY A 15 -16.02 22.43 -10.81
N ARG A 16 -16.74 23.31 -10.11
CA ARG A 16 -16.18 24.06 -8.95
C ARG A 16 -15.69 23.17 -7.81
N ARG A 17 -16.31 22.02 -7.59
CA ARG A 17 -15.82 21.07 -6.55
C ARG A 17 -14.54 20.38 -7.00
N LEU A 18 -14.43 19.99 -8.25
CA LEU A 18 -13.22 19.39 -8.81
C LEU A 18 -12.05 20.39 -8.82
N ASP A 19 -12.30 21.65 -9.16
CA ASP A 19 -11.28 22.70 -9.12
C ASP A 19 -10.77 22.96 -7.71
N ARG A 20 -11.66 22.95 -6.71
CA ARG A 20 -11.28 23.08 -5.28
C ARG A 20 -10.48 21.88 -4.79
N ALA A 21 -10.88 20.65 -5.16
CA ALA A 21 -10.14 19.44 -4.81
C ALA A 21 -8.76 19.45 -5.46
N ALA A 22 -8.66 19.81 -6.75
CA ALA A 22 -7.39 19.93 -7.45
C ALA A 22 -6.50 21.03 -6.83
N ALA A 23 -7.06 22.15 -6.42
CA ALA A 23 -6.33 23.21 -5.70
C ALA A 23 -5.81 22.71 -4.33
N LEU A 24 -6.64 21.98 -3.57
CA LEU A 24 -6.24 21.40 -2.28
C LEU A 24 -5.10 20.39 -2.46
N ILE A 25 -5.22 19.50 -3.46
CA ILE A 25 -4.18 18.51 -3.78
C ILE A 25 -2.84 19.21 -4.07
N ARG A 26 -2.85 20.30 -4.85
CA ARG A 26 -1.62 21.04 -5.19
C ARG A 26 -1.03 21.80 -4.03
N THR A 27 -1.86 22.38 -3.16
CA THR A 27 -1.40 23.20 -2.02
C THR A 27 -1.01 22.36 -0.81
N ARG A 28 -1.72 21.24 -0.57
CA ARG A 28 -1.53 20.39 0.61
C ARG A 28 -1.54 18.89 0.23
N PRO A 29 -0.59 18.43 -0.61
CA PRO A 29 -0.59 17.08 -1.16
C PRO A 29 -0.50 15.99 -0.09
N LEU A 30 0.32 16.21 0.94
CA LEU A 30 0.45 15.26 2.05
C LEU A 30 -0.86 15.12 2.85
N THR A 31 -1.52 16.26 3.15
CA THR A 31 -2.81 16.23 3.85
C THR A 31 -3.87 15.50 3.02
N ALA A 32 -3.94 15.78 1.71
CA ALA A 32 -4.87 15.08 0.82
C ALA A 32 -4.62 13.57 0.79
N PHE A 33 -3.35 13.16 0.70
CA PHE A 33 -2.94 11.75 0.74
C PHE A 33 -3.33 11.09 2.06
N LEU A 34 -2.96 11.67 3.19
CA LEU A 34 -3.23 11.10 4.51
C LEU A 34 -4.74 11.05 4.79
N THR A 35 -5.50 12.08 4.42
CA THR A 35 -6.96 12.06 4.55
C THR A 35 -7.55 10.89 3.77
N TRP A 36 -7.16 10.71 2.50
CA TRP A 36 -7.62 9.58 1.70
C TRP A 36 -7.22 8.24 2.32
N PHE A 37 -5.96 8.10 2.73
CA PHE A 37 -5.46 6.88 3.35
C PHE A 37 -6.27 6.51 4.60
N PHE A 38 -6.47 7.46 5.51
CA PHE A 38 -7.17 7.18 6.77
C PHE A 38 -8.69 7.02 6.60
N THR A 39 -9.32 7.67 5.61
CA THR A 39 -10.77 7.56 5.38
C THR A 39 -11.12 6.37 4.48
N VAL A 40 -10.45 6.21 3.35
CA VAL A 40 -10.76 5.17 2.37
C VAL A 40 -9.90 3.92 2.59
N GLY A 41 -8.59 4.08 2.71
CA GLY A 41 -7.66 2.96 2.86
C GLY A 41 -7.94 2.15 4.12
N GLN A 42 -8.03 2.81 5.27
CA GLN A 42 -8.28 2.12 6.54
C GLN A 42 -9.68 1.51 6.62
N VAL A 43 -10.70 2.18 6.09
CA VAL A 43 -12.05 1.61 6.04
C VAL A 43 -12.05 0.30 5.26
N ILE A 44 -11.38 0.25 4.10
CA ILE A 44 -11.24 -0.98 3.33
C ILE A 44 -10.49 -2.04 4.15
N ALA A 45 -9.35 -1.70 4.75
CA ALA A 45 -8.53 -2.65 5.51
C ALA A 45 -9.28 -3.25 6.71
N PHE A 46 -10.05 -2.43 7.43
CA PHE A 46 -10.80 -2.86 8.61
C PHE A 46 -12.18 -3.46 8.32
N THR A 47 -12.64 -3.48 7.06
CA THR A 47 -13.94 -4.05 6.68
C THR A 47 -14.14 -5.48 7.22
N PRO A 48 -13.17 -6.43 7.15
CA PRO A 48 -13.36 -7.77 7.71
C PRO A 48 -13.59 -7.77 9.22
N ALA A 49 -12.84 -6.94 9.96
CA ALA A 49 -12.97 -6.83 11.42
C ALA A 49 -14.31 -6.21 11.80
N ILE A 50 -14.74 -5.15 11.12
CA ILE A 50 -16.03 -4.51 11.32
C ILE A 50 -17.17 -5.49 10.98
N SER A 51 -17.04 -6.23 9.87
CA SER A 51 -18.02 -7.23 9.48
C SER A 51 -18.18 -8.34 10.53
N SER A 52 -17.05 -8.80 11.08
CA SER A 52 -17.05 -9.80 12.15
C SER A 52 -17.69 -9.27 13.42
N ALA A 53 -17.32 -8.06 13.85
CA ALA A 53 -17.79 -7.48 15.11
C ALA A 53 -19.26 -7.06 15.06
N ALA A 54 -19.71 -6.43 13.96
CA ALA A 54 -21.05 -5.86 13.86
C ALA A 54 -22.10 -6.82 13.29
N PHE A 55 -21.69 -7.72 12.39
CA PHE A 55 -22.62 -8.58 11.64
C PHE A 55 -22.35 -10.07 11.83
N GLN A 56 -21.36 -10.46 12.66
CA GLN A 56 -20.94 -11.85 12.91
C GLN A 56 -20.59 -12.61 11.60
N ARG A 57 -20.13 -11.88 10.57
CA ARG A 57 -19.73 -12.44 9.27
C ARG A 57 -18.22 -12.46 9.15
N THR A 58 -17.68 -13.65 8.96
CA THR A 58 -16.24 -13.85 8.73
C THR A 58 -15.91 -13.60 7.27
N LEU A 59 -15.15 -12.54 6.99
CA LEU A 59 -14.61 -12.24 5.66
C LEU A 59 -13.11 -12.52 5.65
N ALA A 60 -12.60 -13.06 4.53
CA ALA A 60 -11.17 -13.24 4.35
C ALA A 60 -10.46 -11.87 4.33
N ALA A 61 -9.48 -11.64 5.20
CA ALA A 61 -8.81 -10.35 5.33
C ALA A 61 -7.93 -9.99 4.11
N ARG A 62 -7.30 -10.99 3.49
CA ARG A 62 -6.31 -10.81 2.41
C ARG A 62 -6.77 -9.93 1.24
N PRO A 63 -7.96 -10.12 0.62
CA PRO A 63 -8.40 -9.27 -0.47
C PRO A 63 -8.59 -7.81 -0.04
N PHE A 64 -9.00 -7.56 1.20
CA PHE A 64 -9.18 -6.21 1.72
C PHE A 64 -7.85 -5.50 2.00
N ILE A 65 -6.84 -6.22 2.49
CA ILE A 65 -5.48 -5.70 2.64
C ILE A 65 -4.91 -5.31 1.27
N ILE A 66 -5.01 -6.18 0.27
CA ILE A 66 -4.57 -5.89 -1.10
C ILE A 66 -5.34 -4.67 -1.67
N ALA A 67 -6.66 -4.64 -1.54
CA ALA A 67 -7.48 -3.53 -2.01
C ALA A 67 -7.12 -2.21 -1.30
N SER A 68 -6.87 -2.25 0.02
CA SER A 68 -6.41 -1.08 0.79
C SER A 68 -5.07 -0.57 0.30
N THR A 69 -4.12 -1.44 -0.02
CA THR A 69 -2.82 -1.06 -0.57
C THR A 69 -2.98 -0.36 -1.93
N PHE A 70 -3.75 -0.92 -2.84
CA PHE A 70 -3.93 -0.32 -4.17
C PHE A 70 -4.80 0.93 -4.14
N ILE A 71 -5.97 0.89 -3.51
CA ILE A 71 -6.95 1.98 -3.50
C ILE A 71 -6.59 3.03 -2.44
N GLY A 72 -6.11 2.59 -1.28
CA GLY A 72 -5.80 3.46 -0.15
C GLY A 72 -4.45 4.17 -0.25
N LEU A 73 -3.45 3.53 -0.84
CA LEU A 73 -2.07 4.04 -0.90
C LEU A 73 -1.61 4.36 -2.32
N LEU A 74 -1.58 3.38 -3.23
CA LEU A 74 -1.01 3.56 -4.55
C LEU A 74 -1.80 4.54 -5.41
N LEU A 75 -3.13 4.40 -5.43
CA LEU A 75 -4.00 5.27 -6.22
C LEU A 75 -3.84 6.76 -5.85
N PRO A 76 -3.98 7.17 -4.56
CA PRO A 76 -3.80 8.58 -4.20
C PRO A 76 -2.36 9.06 -4.43
N ALA A 77 -1.32 8.25 -4.18
CA ALA A 77 0.05 8.61 -4.49
C ALA A 77 0.22 8.91 -5.99
N GLY A 78 -0.31 8.05 -6.86
CA GLY A 78 -0.26 8.25 -8.31
C GLY A 78 -1.07 9.46 -8.78
N VAL A 79 -2.31 9.59 -8.32
CA VAL A 79 -3.20 10.72 -8.72
C VAL A 79 -2.64 12.06 -8.28
N ILE A 80 -2.16 12.17 -7.03
CA ILE A 80 -1.58 13.40 -6.50
C ILE A 80 -0.28 13.75 -7.23
N THR A 81 0.59 12.75 -7.46
CA THR A 81 1.83 12.94 -8.23
C THR A 81 1.53 13.43 -9.64
N ALA A 82 0.58 12.81 -10.33
CA ALA A 82 0.17 13.23 -11.67
C ALA A 82 -0.41 14.66 -11.69
N ALA A 83 -1.20 15.03 -10.67
CA ALA A 83 -1.77 16.37 -10.54
C ALA A 83 -0.72 17.45 -10.25
N MET A 84 0.39 17.10 -9.57
CA MET A 84 1.46 18.03 -9.21
C MET A 84 2.55 18.14 -10.28
N GLU A 85 2.99 17.01 -10.83
CA GLU A 85 4.22 16.90 -11.60
C GLU A 85 4.01 16.32 -13.01
N ARG A 86 2.76 16.12 -13.42
CA ARG A 86 2.40 15.55 -14.73
C ARG A 86 3.05 14.16 -14.96
N PRO A 87 3.23 13.67 -16.21
CA PRO A 87 3.81 12.36 -16.49
C PRO A 87 5.23 12.15 -15.92
N GLU A 88 6.02 13.22 -15.80
CA GLU A 88 7.40 13.18 -15.27
C GLU A 88 7.44 12.70 -13.82
N GLY A 89 6.46 13.13 -13.01
CA GLY A 89 6.35 12.69 -11.62
C GLY A 89 6.05 11.19 -11.51
N LEU A 90 5.18 10.66 -12.35
CA LEU A 90 4.87 9.23 -12.39
C LEU A 90 6.09 8.40 -12.83
N ARG A 91 6.83 8.85 -13.83
CA ARG A 91 8.09 8.20 -14.26
C ARG A 91 9.11 8.18 -13.15
N ARG A 92 9.24 9.28 -12.39
CA ARG A 92 10.13 9.33 -11.22
C ARG A 92 9.66 8.37 -10.12
N LEU A 93 8.37 8.34 -9.83
CA LEU A 93 7.79 7.44 -8.83
C LEU A 93 8.05 5.97 -9.20
N SER A 94 7.82 5.57 -10.45
CA SER A 94 8.13 4.23 -10.93
C SER A 94 9.62 3.91 -10.95
N ALA A 95 10.47 4.87 -11.34
CA ALA A 95 11.92 4.69 -11.35
C ALA A 95 12.50 4.52 -9.94
N ALA A 96 11.89 5.13 -8.91
CA ALA A 96 12.30 4.95 -7.51
C ALA A 96 12.06 3.51 -7.04
N VAL A 97 10.96 2.89 -7.47
CA VAL A 97 10.62 1.49 -7.17
C VAL A 97 11.56 0.51 -7.87
N LEU A 98 11.92 0.81 -9.11
CA LEU A 98 12.80 -0.05 -9.93
C LEU A 98 14.28 0.13 -9.60
N ARG A 99 14.63 0.93 -8.60
CA ARG A 99 16.01 1.12 -8.16
C ARG A 99 16.49 -0.07 -7.32
N TYR A 100 16.79 -1.19 -7.97
CA TYR A 100 17.24 -2.45 -7.34
C TYR A 100 18.76 -2.56 -7.18
N ARG A 101 19.55 -1.59 -7.69
CA ARG A 101 21.02 -1.62 -7.62
C ARG A 101 21.51 -1.13 -6.25
N ILE A 102 21.29 -1.96 -5.23
CA ILE A 102 21.87 -1.80 -3.91
C ILE A 102 22.84 -2.95 -3.63
N PRO A 103 23.88 -2.77 -2.81
CA PRO A 103 24.81 -3.85 -2.48
C PRO A 103 24.07 -5.08 -1.94
N ALA A 104 24.44 -6.27 -2.40
CA ALA A 104 23.78 -7.54 -2.07
C ALA A 104 23.63 -7.80 -0.56
N ARG A 105 24.55 -7.28 0.27
CA ARG A 105 24.48 -7.37 1.73
C ARG A 105 23.16 -6.84 2.32
N TRP A 106 22.55 -5.81 1.69
CA TRP A 106 21.29 -5.25 2.16
C TRP A 106 20.07 -6.13 1.86
N TYR A 107 20.21 -7.05 0.88
CA TYR A 107 19.20 -8.07 0.61
C TYR A 107 19.28 -9.25 1.58
N LEU A 108 20.48 -9.52 2.16
CA LEU A 108 20.65 -10.63 3.12
C LEU A 108 19.79 -10.44 4.37
N LEU A 109 19.65 -9.22 4.86
CA LEU A 109 18.87 -8.96 6.07
C LEU A 109 17.37 -9.33 5.88
N PRO A 110 16.63 -8.80 4.89
CA PRO A 110 15.23 -9.16 4.70
C PRO A 110 15.04 -10.60 4.19
N VAL A 111 15.92 -11.11 3.32
CA VAL A 111 15.74 -12.43 2.68
C VAL A 111 16.16 -13.58 3.58
N VAL A 112 17.16 -13.39 4.42
CA VAL A 112 17.67 -14.44 5.30
C VAL A 112 17.41 -14.10 6.77
N GLY A 113 17.70 -12.88 7.20
CA GLY A 113 17.60 -12.47 8.60
C GLY A 113 16.16 -12.55 9.14
N ILE A 114 15.19 -12.01 8.43
CA ILE A 114 13.78 -12.03 8.88
C ILE A 114 13.23 -13.46 8.93
N PRO A 115 13.35 -14.30 7.86
CA PRO A 115 12.91 -15.69 7.93
C PRO A 115 13.62 -16.52 9.02
N ALA A 116 14.93 -16.34 9.18
CA ALA A 116 15.70 -17.06 10.20
C ALA A 116 15.25 -16.66 11.61
N THR A 117 15.03 -15.37 11.87
CA THR A 117 14.53 -14.88 13.17
C THR A 117 13.11 -15.38 13.43
N THR A 118 12.22 -15.34 12.40
CA THR A 118 10.87 -15.85 12.53
C THR A 118 10.85 -17.34 12.84
N LEU A 119 11.68 -18.13 12.15
CA LEU A 119 11.83 -19.56 12.40
C LEU A 119 12.37 -19.83 13.81
N ALA A 120 13.41 -19.11 14.22
CA ALA A 120 13.99 -19.24 15.56
C ALA A 120 12.95 -18.95 16.65
N LEU A 121 12.20 -17.84 16.53
CA LEU A 121 11.12 -17.50 17.45
C LEU A 121 10.01 -18.57 17.45
N HIS A 122 9.62 -19.08 16.28
CA HIS A 122 8.64 -20.16 16.21
C HIS A 122 9.11 -21.42 16.93
N VAL A 123 10.35 -21.85 16.70
CA VAL A 123 10.94 -23.01 17.38
C VAL A 123 11.03 -22.80 18.90
N LEU A 124 11.38 -21.59 19.35
CA LEU A 124 11.47 -21.27 20.78
C LEU A 124 10.11 -21.24 21.46
N THR A 125 9.05 -20.79 20.77
CA THR A 125 7.72 -20.62 21.37
C THR A 125 6.82 -21.84 21.22
N VAL A 126 6.88 -22.52 20.09
CA VAL A 126 5.99 -23.65 19.72
C VAL A 126 6.74 -24.99 19.79
N GLY A 127 8.07 -24.97 19.67
CA GLY A 127 8.90 -26.16 19.56
C GLY A 127 9.09 -26.65 18.13
N LEU A 128 9.95 -27.64 17.97
CA LEU A 128 10.12 -28.31 16.67
C LEU A 128 8.90 -29.20 16.36
N PRO A 129 8.49 -29.28 15.08
CA PRO A 129 7.44 -30.21 14.67
C PRO A 129 7.83 -31.64 15.07
N ARG A 130 7.04 -32.27 15.93
CA ARG A 130 7.32 -33.62 16.44
C ARG A 130 7.12 -34.74 15.40
N HIS A 131 6.42 -34.43 14.32
CA HIS A 131 6.10 -35.40 13.28
C HIS A 131 6.27 -34.73 11.90
N GLY A 132 7.31 -35.07 11.20
CA GLY A 132 7.56 -34.65 9.82
C GLY A 132 8.92 -35.13 9.32
N SER A 133 8.96 -35.62 8.08
CA SER A 133 10.25 -35.91 7.45
C SER A 133 11.01 -34.60 7.20
N PRO A 134 12.34 -34.61 7.19
CA PRO A 134 13.14 -33.42 6.81
C PRO A 134 12.73 -32.83 5.46
N SER A 135 12.27 -33.67 4.54
CA SER A 135 11.76 -33.23 3.24
C SER A 135 10.42 -32.48 3.33
N ALA A 136 9.52 -32.90 4.22
CA ALA A 136 8.25 -32.17 4.46
C ALA A 136 8.49 -30.81 5.10
N LEU A 137 9.45 -30.73 6.03
CA LEU A 137 9.87 -29.44 6.63
C LEU A 137 10.51 -28.52 5.57
N ALA A 138 11.41 -29.05 4.73
CA ALA A 138 12.04 -28.29 3.66
C ALA A 138 11.01 -27.79 2.64
N ALA A 139 10.01 -28.61 2.29
CA ALA A 139 8.92 -28.19 1.39
C ALA A 139 8.03 -27.13 2.03
N ALA A 140 7.66 -27.27 3.30
CA ALA A 140 6.86 -26.27 4.02
C ALA A 140 7.59 -24.92 4.14
N VAL A 141 8.91 -24.94 4.45
CA VAL A 141 9.74 -23.74 4.52
C VAL A 141 9.99 -23.15 3.13
N GLY A 142 10.36 -23.98 2.15
CA GLY A 142 10.70 -23.51 0.80
C GLY A 142 9.47 -22.99 0.06
N ILE A 143 8.44 -23.81 -0.11
CA ILE A 143 7.26 -23.46 -0.92
C ILE A 143 6.32 -22.54 -0.13
N GLY A 144 6.08 -22.84 1.14
CA GLY A 144 5.17 -22.07 1.97
C GLY A 144 5.72 -20.68 2.29
N LEU A 145 6.90 -20.61 2.93
CA LEU A 145 7.48 -19.35 3.37
C LEU A 145 7.94 -18.48 2.20
N VAL A 146 8.73 -19.03 1.27
CA VAL A 146 9.28 -18.28 0.14
C VAL A 146 8.16 -17.86 -0.82
N GLY A 147 7.22 -18.76 -1.13
CA GLY A 147 6.06 -18.43 -1.96
C GLY A 147 5.20 -17.34 -1.33
N GLN A 148 4.91 -17.44 -0.03
CA GLN A 148 4.15 -16.42 0.69
C GLN A 148 4.90 -15.08 0.73
N LEU A 149 6.21 -15.08 0.93
CA LEU A 149 7.04 -13.88 0.96
C LEU A 149 7.04 -13.17 -0.41
N ILE A 150 7.17 -13.92 -1.50
CA ILE A 150 7.08 -13.37 -2.86
C ILE A 150 5.69 -12.77 -3.11
N VAL A 151 4.64 -13.48 -2.74
CA VAL A 151 3.26 -12.99 -2.95
C VAL A 151 3.03 -11.70 -2.14
N VAL A 152 3.40 -11.65 -0.87
CA VAL A 152 3.24 -10.45 -0.04
C VAL A 152 4.09 -9.31 -0.56
N LEU A 153 5.33 -9.58 -0.96
CA LEU A 153 6.22 -8.57 -1.54
C LEU A 153 5.59 -7.93 -2.79
N LEU A 154 5.09 -8.75 -3.72
CA LEU A 154 4.56 -8.26 -4.99
C LEU A 154 3.15 -7.66 -4.88
N THR A 155 2.33 -8.12 -3.93
CA THR A 155 0.92 -7.68 -3.81
C THR A 155 0.71 -6.56 -2.80
N VAL A 156 1.59 -6.40 -1.83
CA VAL A 156 1.45 -5.42 -0.73
C VAL A 156 2.69 -4.55 -0.61
N ASN A 157 3.81 -5.10 -0.17
CA ASN A 157 4.97 -4.33 0.27
C ASN A 157 5.54 -3.41 -0.82
N LEU A 158 5.67 -3.91 -2.05
CA LEU A 158 6.20 -3.11 -3.16
C LEU A 158 5.38 -1.84 -3.37
N TRP A 159 4.07 -1.92 -3.32
CA TRP A 159 3.17 -0.81 -3.56
C TRP A 159 3.06 0.13 -2.35
N GLU A 160 3.18 -0.40 -1.15
CA GLU A 160 3.33 0.41 0.07
C GLU A 160 4.60 1.24 0.03
N GLU A 161 5.74 0.66 -0.38
CA GLU A 161 7.00 1.38 -0.53
C GLU A 161 6.92 2.49 -1.60
N VAL A 162 6.20 2.24 -2.70
CA VAL A 162 5.92 3.30 -3.69
C VAL A 162 5.23 4.49 -3.03
N ALA A 163 4.22 4.24 -2.21
CA ALA A 163 3.44 5.29 -1.59
C ALA A 163 4.22 5.99 -0.46
N TRP A 164 4.82 5.24 0.46
CA TRP A 164 5.49 5.82 1.62
C TRP A 164 6.87 6.38 1.27
N THR A 165 7.74 5.59 0.66
CA THR A 165 9.11 5.98 0.35
C THR A 165 9.16 6.82 -0.92
N GLY A 166 8.49 6.38 -1.97
CA GLY A 166 8.49 7.07 -3.26
C GLY A 166 7.73 8.40 -3.23
N PHE A 167 6.58 8.47 -2.57
CA PHE A 167 5.74 9.67 -2.55
C PHE A 167 5.88 10.48 -1.26
N VAL A 168 5.51 9.93 -0.08
CA VAL A 168 5.46 10.68 1.17
C VAL A 168 6.84 11.18 1.57
N GLN A 169 7.83 10.29 1.64
CA GLN A 169 9.20 10.66 2.01
C GLN A 169 9.79 11.70 1.05
N SER A 170 9.58 11.55 -0.26
CA SER A 170 10.05 12.51 -1.24
C SER A 170 9.43 13.91 -1.07
N LEU A 171 8.16 14.00 -0.66
CA LEU A 171 7.51 15.28 -0.33
C LEU A 171 8.08 15.91 0.94
N LEU A 172 8.37 15.11 1.96
CA LEU A 172 8.96 15.59 3.23
C LEU A 172 10.37 16.13 3.00
N GLN A 173 11.20 15.38 2.26
CA GLN A 173 12.56 15.79 1.90
C GLN A 173 12.59 17.11 1.12
N ARG A 174 11.65 17.33 0.19
CA ARG A 174 11.52 18.61 -0.54
C ARG A 174 11.16 19.80 0.37
N ARG A 175 10.57 19.53 1.54
CA ARG A 175 10.27 20.55 2.55
C ARG A 175 11.40 20.74 3.57
N GLY A 176 12.55 20.11 3.35
CA GLY A 176 13.70 20.17 4.26
C GLY A 176 13.55 19.31 5.52
N ILE A 177 12.54 18.45 5.57
CA ILE A 177 12.36 17.47 6.65
C ILE A 177 13.14 16.23 6.24
N HIS A 178 14.30 16.04 6.85
CA HIS A 178 15.11 14.84 6.68
C HIS A 178 14.82 13.88 7.83
N PRO A 179 14.68 12.56 7.55
CA PRO A 179 14.58 11.53 8.59
C PRO A 179 15.88 11.41 9.37
#